data_63eaac7eba12b4e13a2cde209b0b8efd
#
_entry.id   63eaac7eba12b4e13a2cde209b0b8efd
#
_cell.length_a   1.000
_cell.length_b   1.000
_cell.length_c   1.000
_cell.angle_alpha   90.00
_cell.angle_beta   90.00
_cell.angle_gamma   90.00
#
_symmetry.space_group_name_H-M   'P 1'
#
loop_
_entity.id
_entity.type
_entity.pdbx_description
1 polymer ?
#
loop_
_entity_poly.entity_id
_entity_poly.type
_entity_poly.pdbx_seq_one_letter_code
_entity_poly.pdbx_strand_id
1 'polypeptide(L)'
;MIQIQVVPREGVDAFKLLRSKVLHEAATWYWANKKKTRLKHLQSDGHIDISHGGGVVMARIVPKAPRDLFYLGEKFIGRMVAWFEDELSAINVQLLDTSPPVRRPRRRKKQR
;
A
#
# COMPACT_ATOMS: atom_id res chain seq x y z
N MET A 1 -8.98 -5.58 4.19
CA MET A 1 -8.14 -5.02 3.14
C MET A 1 -7.41 -3.80 3.66
N ILE A 2 -6.19 -3.60 3.21
CA ILE A 2 -5.41 -2.42 3.61
C ILE A 2 -5.16 -1.55 2.38
N GLN A 3 -5.43 -0.27 2.53
CA GLN A 3 -5.16 0.72 1.50
C GLN A 3 -4.31 1.82 2.13
N ILE A 4 -3.23 2.18 1.46
CA ILE A 4 -2.26 3.14 1.97
C ILE A 4 -2.21 4.31 1.01
N GLN A 5 -2.43 5.52 1.54
CA GLN A 5 -2.34 6.74 0.75
C GLN A 5 -1.03 7.42 1.07
N VAL A 6 -0.21 7.66 0.06
CA VAL A 6 1.08 8.32 0.22
C VAL A 6 0.92 9.74 -0.32
N VAL A 7 1.00 10.72 0.57
CA VAL A 7 0.74 12.12 0.23
C VAL A 7 2.07 12.87 0.19
N PRO A 8 2.43 13.44 -0.96
CA PRO A 8 3.70 14.17 -1.09
C PRO A 8 3.57 15.58 -0.54
N ARG A 9 4.72 16.19 -0.30
CA ARG A 9 4.75 17.62 -0.02
C ARG A 9 4.39 18.37 -1.30
N GLU A 10 4.03 19.62 -1.14
CA GLU A 10 3.64 20.46 -2.26
C GLU A 10 4.74 20.49 -3.33
N GLY A 11 4.34 20.31 -4.57
CA GLY A 11 5.29 20.35 -5.68
C GLY A 11 5.98 19.01 -5.96
N VAL A 12 5.70 17.98 -5.17
CA VAL A 12 6.33 16.67 -5.33
C VAL A 12 5.32 15.68 -5.89
N ASP A 13 5.77 14.79 -6.77
CA ASP A 13 4.94 13.71 -7.32
C ASP A 13 5.41 12.39 -6.70
N ALA A 14 4.65 11.88 -5.77
CA ALA A 14 5.02 10.66 -5.05
C ALA A 14 5.12 9.45 -5.98
N PHE A 15 4.29 9.40 -7.03
CA PHE A 15 4.33 8.27 -7.94
C PHE A 15 5.62 8.25 -8.75
N LYS A 16 6.08 9.41 -9.22
CA LYS A 16 7.35 9.47 -9.95
C LYS A 16 8.50 9.03 -9.09
N LEU A 17 8.50 9.44 -7.81
CA LEU A 17 9.54 9.02 -6.87
C LEU A 17 9.51 7.51 -6.68
N LEU A 18 8.33 6.95 -6.45
CA LEU A 18 8.19 5.52 -6.21
C LEU A 18 8.59 4.73 -7.45
N ARG A 19 8.08 5.13 -8.61
CA ARG A 19 8.37 4.44 -9.86
C ARG A 19 9.87 4.37 -10.12
N SER A 20 10.54 5.50 -9.97
CA SER A 20 11.97 5.58 -10.23
C SER A 20 12.79 4.79 -9.23
N LYS A 21 12.43 4.90 -7.95
CA LYS A 21 13.17 4.19 -6.91
C LYS A 21 13.08 2.68 -7.08
N VAL A 22 11.89 2.17 -7.36
CA VAL A 22 11.71 0.74 -7.55
C VAL A 22 12.43 0.27 -8.81
N LEU A 23 12.34 1.07 -9.88
CA LEU A 23 12.93 0.67 -11.16
C LEU A 23 14.47 0.66 -11.11
N HIS A 24 15.08 1.59 -10.41
CA HIS A 24 16.53 1.80 -10.50
C HIS A 24 17.31 1.42 -9.24
N GLU A 25 16.69 1.40 -8.08
CA GLU A 25 17.45 1.29 -6.84
C GLU A 25 16.97 0.22 -5.86
N ALA A 26 15.74 -0.24 -5.97
CA ALA A 26 15.21 -1.18 -4.98
C ALA A 26 15.80 -2.57 -5.19
N ALA A 27 16.14 -3.23 -4.09
CA ALA A 27 16.71 -4.56 -4.15
C ALA A 27 15.65 -5.66 -4.08
N THR A 28 14.57 -5.43 -3.32
CA THR A 28 13.58 -6.46 -3.05
C THR A 28 12.20 -6.15 -3.62
N TRP A 29 12.01 -4.95 -4.14
CA TRP A 29 10.74 -4.55 -4.75
C TRP A 29 10.92 -4.43 -6.26
N TYR A 30 9.89 -4.80 -7.01
CA TYR A 30 9.94 -4.69 -8.46
C TYR A 30 8.55 -4.49 -9.04
N TRP A 31 8.49 -3.89 -10.22
CA TRP A 31 7.24 -3.72 -10.94
C TRP A 31 6.95 -5.01 -11.70
N ALA A 32 5.75 -5.55 -11.50
CA ALA A 32 5.36 -6.81 -12.12
C ALA A 32 4.72 -6.60 -13.50
N ASN A 33 4.45 -5.36 -13.87
CA ASN A 33 3.87 -5.08 -15.18
C ASN A 33 4.46 -3.80 -15.77
N LYS A 34 4.30 -3.63 -17.08
CA LYS A 34 4.86 -2.48 -17.79
C LYS A 34 4.22 -1.17 -17.38
N LYS A 35 2.95 -1.19 -17.01
CA LYS A 35 2.23 0.02 -16.63
C LYS A 35 2.62 0.55 -15.25
N LYS A 36 3.40 -0.22 -14.50
CA LYS A 36 3.83 0.17 -13.15
C LYS A 36 2.63 0.36 -12.21
N THR A 37 1.65 -0.54 -12.35
CA THR A 37 0.48 -0.53 -11.48
C THR A 37 0.46 -1.71 -10.54
N ARG A 38 1.41 -2.64 -10.66
CA ARG A 38 1.48 -3.79 -9.78
C ARG A 38 2.88 -3.91 -9.22
N LEU A 39 2.98 -3.68 -7.92
CA LEU A 39 4.25 -3.71 -7.20
C LEU A 39 4.35 -5.02 -6.44
N LYS A 40 5.49 -5.69 -6.56
CA LYS A 40 5.72 -6.95 -5.85
C LYS A 40 6.98 -6.90 -5.03
N HIS A 41 7.02 -7.75 -4.01
CA HIS A 41 8.17 -7.93 -3.14
C HIS A 41 8.64 -9.37 -3.28
N LEU A 42 9.95 -9.56 -3.30
CA LEU A 42 10.52 -10.90 -3.51
C LEU A 42 10.09 -11.92 -2.46
N GLN A 43 9.74 -11.46 -1.27
CA GLN A 43 9.44 -12.35 -0.15
C GLN A 43 7.95 -12.61 0.04
N SER A 44 7.10 -12.18 -0.87
CA SER A 44 5.66 -12.36 -0.75
C SER A 44 5.06 -12.73 -2.09
N ASP A 45 4.06 -13.61 -2.07
CA ASP A 45 3.33 -13.98 -3.27
C ASP A 45 2.19 -13.01 -3.56
N GLY A 46 1.85 -12.14 -2.62
CA GLY A 46 0.85 -11.11 -2.86
C GLY A 46 1.43 -9.97 -3.65
N HIS A 47 0.63 -8.93 -3.86
CA HIS A 47 1.12 -7.74 -4.56
C HIS A 47 0.40 -6.51 -4.06
N ILE A 48 0.84 -5.36 -4.52
CA ILE A 48 0.22 -4.08 -4.19
C ILE A 48 -0.22 -3.43 -5.50
N ASP A 49 -1.51 -3.14 -5.61
CA ASP A 49 -2.02 -2.40 -6.75
C ASP A 49 -1.79 -0.92 -6.50
N ILE A 50 -1.12 -0.27 -7.43
CA ILE A 50 -0.75 1.13 -7.33
C ILE A 50 -1.58 1.95 -8.29
N SER A 51 -2.22 2.98 -7.77
CA SER A 51 -2.86 4.01 -8.59
C SER A 51 -2.39 5.36 -8.09
N HIS A 52 -2.58 6.39 -8.89
CA HIS A 52 -2.09 7.70 -8.51
C HIS A 52 -2.87 8.79 -9.23
N GLY A 53 -2.80 10.00 -8.69
CA GLY A 53 -3.42 11.17 -9.27
C GLY A 53 -3.02 12.39 -8.45
N GLY A 54 -2.69 13.49 -9.12
CA GLY A 54 -2.30 14.71 -8.43
C GLY A 54 -1.07 14.55 -7.56
N GLY A 55 -0.18 13.61 -7.90
CA GLY A 55 1.03 13.35 -7.13
C GLY A 55 0.84 12.41 -5.96
N VAL A 56 -0.41 12.05 -5.63
CA VAL A 56 -0.73 11.16 -4.52
C VAL A 56 -0.73 9.72 -5.01
N VAL A 57 -0.14 8.82 -4.22
CA VAL A 57 -0.14 7.39 -4.54
C VAL A 57 -1.14 6.68 -3.65
N MET A 58 -1.94 5.81 -4.25
CA MET A 58 -2.82 4.92 -3.53
C MET A 58 -2.32 3.50 -3.71
N ALA A 59 -2.00 2.84 -2.62
CA ALA A 59 -1.48 1.48 -2.63
C ALA A 59 -2.50 0.57 -1.97
N ARG A 60 -3.01 -0.41 -2.72
CA ARG A 60 -3.97 -1.38 -2.19
C ARG A 60 -3.29 -2.73 -2.12
N ILE A 61 -3.24 -3.31 -0.93
CA ILE A 61 -2.57 -4.57 -0.74
C ILE A 61 -3.50 -5.71 -1.13
N VAL A 62 -3.01 -6.58 -2.01
CA VAL A 62 -3.74 -7.76 -2.47
C VAL A 62 -2.97 -8.98 -1.98
N PRO A 63 -3.38 -9.58 -0.86
CA PRO A 63 -2.65 -10.72 -0.31
C PRO A 63 -2.97 -11.98 -1.07
N LYS A 64 -2.02 -12.90 -1.13
CA LYS A 64 -2.27 -14.23 -1.61
C LYS A 64 -2.50 -15.18 -0.43
N ALA A 65 -1.85 -14.90 0.69
CA ALA A 65 -2.05 -15.61 1.94
C ALA A 65 -2.34 -14.57 3.02
N PRO A 66 -3.01 -14.95 4.10
CA PRO A 66 -3.38 -13.96 5.14
C PRO A 66 -2.20 -13.14 5.67
N ARG A 67 -1.05 -13.75 5.82
CA ARG A 67 0.12 -13.05 6.35
C ARG A 67 0.65 -11.97 5.43
N ASP A 68 0.35 -12.06 4.12
CA ASP A 68 0.84 -11.09 3.16
C ASP A 68 0.30 -9.70 3.43
N LEU A 69 -0.91 -9.63 3.98
CA LEU A 69 -1.53 -8.33 4.24
C LEU A 69 -0.67 -7.50 5.18
N PHE A 70 -0.27 -8.09 6.30
CA PHE A 70 0.56 -7.40 7.27
C PHE A 70 1.98 -7.21 6.72
N TYR A 71 2.53 -8.26 6.13
CA TYR A 71 3.91 -8.22 5.66
C TYR A 71 4.12 -7.11 4.62
N LEU A 72 3.26 -7.11 3.58
CA LEU A 72 3.40 -6.11 2.53
C LEU A 72 3.11 -4.70 3.04
N GLY A 73 2.12 -4.56 3.93
CA GLY A 73 1.80 -3.26 4.51
C GLY A 73 2.96 -2.70 5.31
N GLU A 74 3.53 -3.50 6.17
CA GLU A 74 4.65 -3.09 7.01
C GLU A 74 5.87 -2.72 6.17
N LYS A 75 6.21 -3.58 5.19
CA LYS A 75 7.38 -3.33 4.36
C LYS A 75 7.20 -2.11 3.48
N PHE A 76 6.00 -1.92 2.93
CA PHE A 76 5.73 -0.77 2.08
C PHE A 76 5.84 0.54 2.87
N ILE A 77 5.18 0.61 4.02
CA ILE A 77 5.22 1.82 4.84
C ILE A 77 6.67 2.11 5.25
N GLY A 78 7.40 1.08 5.68
CA GLY A 78 8.78 1.27 6.07
C GLY A 78 9.64 1.82 4.95
N ARG A 79 9.44 1.33 3.73
CA ARG A 79 10.21 1.84 2.59
C ARG A 79 9.82 3.26 2.22
N MET A 80 8.53 3.59 2.28
CA MET A 80 8.11 4.95 1.98
C MET A 80 8.77 5.94 2.93
N VAL A 81 8.80 5.61 4.22
CA VAL A 81 9.45 6.48 5.19
C VAL A 81 10.96 6.51 4.95
N ALA A 82 11.59 5.34 4.77
CA ALA A 82 13.05 5.27 4.63
C ALA A 82 13.53 5.98 3.36
N TRP A 83 12.78 5.86 2.26
CA TRP A 83 13.22 6.42 0.98
C TRP A 83 12.83 7.88 0.83
N PHE A 84 11.67 8.29 1.33
CA PHE A 84 11.07 9.57 0.94
C PHE A 84 10.63 10.42 2.12
N GLU A 85 11.22 10.23 3.28
CA GLU A 85 10.82 10.97 4.48
C GLU A 85 10.74 12.47 4.22
N ASP A 86 11.70 13.01 3.50
CA ASP A 86 11.77 14.45 3.28
C ASP A 86 10.81 14.95 2.19
N GLU A 87 10.32 14.05 1.35
CA GLU A 87 9.44 14.43 0.25
C GLU A 87 7.97 14.20 0.55
N LEU A 88 7.65 13.52 1.64
CA LEU A 88 6.27 13.19 1.95
C LEU A 88 5.74 14.05 3.09
N SER A 89 4.44 14.35 3.03
CA SER A 89 3.78 15.06 4.11
C SER A 89 2.97 14.11 4.99
N ALA A 90 2.50 12.98 4.45
CA ALA A 90 1.69 12.05 5.23
C ALA A 90 1.63 10.69 4.58
N ILE A 91 1.43 9.66 5.40
CA ILE A 91 1.10 8.32 4.95
C ILE A 91 -0.12 7.91 5.75
N ASN A 92 -1.25 7.71 5.07
CA ASN A 92 -2.50 7.37 5.72
C ASN A 92 -2.85 5.92 5.45
N VAL A 93 -3.13 5.16 6.49
CA VAL A 93 -3.47 3.75 6.37
C VAL A 93 -4.94 3.56 6.67
N GLN A 94 -5.65 2.90 5.76
CA GLN A 94 -7.05 2.59 5.95
C GLN A 94 -7.22 1.09 5.99
N LEU A 95 -7.94 0.61 7.00
CA LEU A 95 -8.25 -0.80 7.14
C LEU A 95 -9.67 -0.98 6.64
N LEU A 96 -9.80 -1.29 5.35
CA LEU A 96 -11.10 -1.37 4.72
C LEU A 96 -11.66 -2.77 4.84
N ASP A 97 -12.91 -2.85 5.24
CA ASP A 97 -13.61 -4.12 5.27
C ASP A 97 -14.39 -4.25 3.97
N THR A 98 -13.91 -5.10 3.07
CA THR A 98 -14.56 -5.30 1.79
C THR A 98 -15.59 -6.41 1.82
N SER A 99 -15.77 -7.06 2.97
CA SER A 99 -16.79 -8.09 3.10
C SER A 99 -18.16 -7.45 3.13
N PRO A 100 -19.21 -8.16 2.71
CA PRO A 100 -20.56 -7.64 2.94
C PRO A 100 -20.75 -7.42 4.42
N PRO A 101 -21.53 -6.45 4.82
CA PRO A 101 -21.76 -6.23 6.21
C PRO A 101 -22.31 -7.50 6.83
N VAL A 102 -21.59 -8.00 7.78
CA VAL A 102 -22.03 -9.16 8.46
C VAL A 102 -22.86 -8.73 9.61
N ARG A 103 -23.99 -9.31 9.77
CA ARG A 103 -24.66 -8.99 10.86
C ARG A 103 -23.96 -9.55 11.94
N ARG A 104 -23.33 -8.80 12.65
CA ARG A 104 -22.69 -9.23 13.76
C ARG A 104 -23.69 -9.68 14.65
N PRO A 105 -23.64 -10.75 15.14
CA PRO A 105 -24.62 -11.17 16.07
C PRO A 105 -24.62 -10.18 17.14
N ARG A 106 -25.04 -9.65 17.10
CA ARG A 106 -24.85 -8.62 17.67
C ARG A 106 -24.87 -8.82 18.88
N ARG A 107 -24.27 -8.96 18.94
CA ARG A 107 -24.02 -8.95 19.55
C ARG A 107 -24.36 -8.87 20.23
N ARG A 108 -24.46 -9.23 20.23
CA ARG A 108 -24.81 -9.02 20.55
C ARG A 108 -25.32 -8.90 21.03
N LYS A 109 -25.34 -9.14 21.36
CA LYS A 109 -25.76 -8.85 21.64
C LYS A 109 -26.02 -8.85 22.09
N LYS A 110 -25.85 -9.22 22.55
CA LYS A 110 -25.98 -9.01 22.93
C LYS A 110 -26.03 -8.95 23.28
N GLN A 111 -25.88 -9.28 23.58
CA GLN A 111 -25.90 -9.04 23.92
C GLN A 111 -25.96 -8.99 24.42
N ARG A 112 -26.12 -9.60 25.03
CA ARG A 112 -26.18 -9.42 25.53
C ARG A 112 -26.23 -9.16 25.94
#